data_769a1ecdd47456ea329681a277c0f061
#
_entry.id   769a1ecdd47456ea329681a277c0f061
#
_cell.length_a   1.000
_cell.length_b   1.000
_cell.length_c   1.000
_cell.angle_alpha   90.00
_cell.angle_beta   90.00
_cell.angle_gamma   90.00
#
_symmetry.space_group_name_H-M   'P 1'
#
loop_
_entity.id
_entity.type
_entity.pdbx_description
1 polymer ?
#
loop_
_entity_poly.entity_id
_entity_poly.type
_entity_poly.pdbx_seq_one_letter_code
_entity_poly.pdbx_strand_id
1 'polypeptide(L)'
;MRVIKLGNIDINIIRKKGFEEGSIEERIEEYCRTTASQHTDGLLERYTQLDESRNGNYINSDLMKMVYPFYAESFENRTKYNLSITNSAAVLTNEAFRRAIQRPDVQRCVFIVGPYGAGKSYFSQSLFEREEHGMLANSIVYEGSITPPAF
;
A
#
# COMPACT_ATOMS: atom_id res chain seq x y z
N MET A 1 10.06 -12.29 -7.37
CA MET A 1 8.66 -12.77 -7.44
C MET A 1 7.94 -12.01 -8.54
N ARG A 2 7.15 -12.72 -9.33
CA ARG A 2 6.38 -12.05 -10.39
C ARG A 2 5.08 -11.50 -9.84
N VAL A 3 4.83 -10.23 -10.08
CA VAL A 3 3.52 -9.63 -9.87
C VAL A 3 2.55 -10.22 -10.89
N ILE A 4 1.38 -10.67 -10.43
CA ILE A 4 0.32 -11.13 -11.32
C ILE A 4 -0.24 -9.90 -12.04
N LYS A 5 -0.16 -9.89 -13.35
CA LYS A 5 -0.65 -8.80 -14.19
C LYS A 5 -2.13 -9.04 -14.51
N LEU A 6 -3.01 -8.30 -13.88
CA LEU A 6 -4.45 -8.42 -14.03
C LEU A 6 -5.09 -7.17 -14.65
N GLY A 7 -4.26 -6.27 -15.19
CA GLY A 7 -4.73 -5.05 -15.79
C GLY A 7 -4.83 -3.86 -14.84
N ASN A 8 -5.36 -2.78 -15.34
CA ASN A 8 -5.38 -1.52 -14.61
C ASN A 8 -6.60 -1.38 -13.70
N ILE A 9 -6.42 -0.68 -12.59
CA ILE A 9 -7.51 -0.26 -11.72
C ILE A 9 -8.38 0.77 -12.44
N ASP A 10 -9.70 0.66 -12.32
CA ASP A 10 -10.61 1.72 -12.74
C ASP A 10 -10.41 2.95 -11.87
N ILE A 11 -10.11 4.09 -12.50
CA ILE A 11 -9.90 5.36 -11.78
C ILE A 11 -11.10 5.75 -10.92
N ASN A 12 -12.30 5.35 -11.31
CA ASN A 12 -13.53 5.73 -10.61
C ASN A 12 -13.67 5.09 -9.23
N ILE A 13 -12.95 4.01 -8.95
CA ILE A 13 -12.94 3.42 -7.60
C ILE A 13 -12.02 4.16 -6.63
N ILE A 14 -11.18 5.06 -7.14
CA ILE A 14 -10.30 5.89 -6.31
C ILE A 14 -11.05 7.19 -5.98
N ARG A 15 -11.55 7.27 -4.75
CA ARG A 15 -12.35 8.42 -4.31
C ARG A 15 -11.52 9.69 -4.24
N LYS A 16 -12.15 10.82 -4.55
CA LYS A 16 -11.59 12.14 -4.34
C LYS A 16 -11.93 12.62 -2.93
N LYS A 17 -10.99 13.33 -2.30
CA LYS A 17 -11.21 13.90 -0.97
C LYS A 17 -12.01 15.20 -0.98
N GLY A 18 -12.16 15.84 -2.15
CA GLY A 18 -12.89 17.10 -2.26
C GLY A 18 -12.02 18.30 -1.86
N PHE A 19 -10.76 18.29 -2.24
CA PHE A 19 -9.90 19.47 -2.09
C PHE A 19 -10.43 20.66 -2.90
N GLU A 20 -10.01 21.87 -2.52
CA GLU A 20 -10.36 23.07 -3.22
C GLU A 20 -9.93 22.99 -4.69
N GLU A 21 -10.82 23.41 -5.59
CA GLU A 21 -10.58 23.38 -7.03
C GLU A 21 -9.34 24.21 -7.39
N GLY A 22 -8.45 23.61 -8.17
CA GLY A 22 -7.21 24.24 -8.61
C GLY A 22 -6.10 24.26 -7.56
N SER A 23 -6.34 23.72 -6.35
CA SER A 23 -5.32 23.62 -5.32
C SER A 23 -4.22 22.63 -5.71
N ILE A 24 -3.06 22.77 -5.08
CA ILE A 24 -1.97 21.81 -5.31
C ILE A 24 -2.34 20.41 -4.81
N GLU A 25 -3.09 20.33 -3.73
CA GLU A 25 -3.58 19.07 -3.17
C GLU A 25 -4.48 18.32 -4.15
N GLU A 26 -5.38 19.04 -4.83
CA GLU A 26 -6.24 18.45 -5.87
C GLU A 26 -5.41 17.97 -7.06
N ARG A 27 -4.43 18.74 -7.50
CA ARG A 27 -3.58 18.36 -8.63
C ARG A 27 -2.74 17.12 -8.32
N ILE A 28 -2.19 17.04 -7.14
CA ILE A 28 -1.42 15.87 -6.70
C ILE A 28 -2.34 14.64 -6.57
N GLU A 29 -3.53 14.82 -6.00
CA GLU A 29 -4.50 13.73 -5.91
C GLU A 29 -4.87 13.19 -7.29
N GLU A 30 -5.16 14.07 -8.25
CA GLU A 30 -5.50 13.65 -9.60
C GLU A 30 -4.32 12.97 -10.32
N TYR A 31 -3.11 13.47 -10.11
CA TYR A 31 -1.90 12.81 -10.61
C TYR A 31 -1.77 11.39 -10.05
N CYS A 32 -1.97 11.22 -8.74
CA CYS A 32 -1.88 9.91 -8.09
C CYS A 32 -2.98 8.96 -8.57
N ARG A 33 -4.21 9.45 -8.72
CA ARG A 33 -5.33 8.66 -9.24
C ARG A 33 -5.06 8.20 -10.67
N THR A 34 -4.66 9.11 -11.53
CA THR A 34 -4.35 8.82 -12.93
C THR A 34 -3.21 7.82 -13.06
N THR A 35 -2.13 8.04 -12.31
CA THR A 35 -0.96 7.16 -12.32
C THR A 35 -1.31 5.77 -11.80
N ALA A 36 -2.06 5.68 -10.71
CA ALA A 36 -2.51 4.39 -10.17
C ALA A 36 -3.33 3.60 -11.19
N SER A 37 -4.24 4.28 -11.91
CA SER A 37 -5.09 3.65 -12.91
C SER A 37 -4.34 3.27 -14.19
N GLN A 38 -3.46 4.13 -14.67
CA GLN A 38 -2.76 3.88 -15.95
C GLN A 38 -1.56 2.95 -15.81
N HIS A 39 -0.96 2.88 -14.63
CA HIS A 39 0.29 2.17 -14.37
C HIS A 39 0.20 1.23 -13.17
N THR A 40 -0.94 0.59 -12.98
CA THR A 40 -1.19 -0.30 -11.84
C THR A 40 -0.11 -1.37 -11.71
N ASP A 41 0.15 -2.13 -12.78
CA ASP A 41 1.12 -3.23 -12.74
C ASP A 41 2.53 -2.72 -12.40
N GLY A 42 2.94 -1.61 -13.00
CA GLY A 42 4.25 -1.01 -12.76
C GLY A 42 4.44 -0.51 -11.32
N LEU A 43 3.42 0.09 -10.74
CA LEU A 43 3.45 0.55 -9.36
C LEU A 43 3.50 -0.62 -8.37
N LEU A 44 2.72 -1.67 -8.62
CA LEU A 44 2.74 -2.85 -7.76
C LEU A 44 4.06 -3.62 -7.87
N GLU A 45 4.66 -3.65 -9.06
CA GLU A 45 6.00 -4.21 -9.22
C GLU A 45 7.05 -3.40 -8.45
N ARG A 46 6.96 -2.08 -8.51
CA ARG A 46 7.84 -1.20 -7.72
C ARG A 46 7.66 -1.43 -6.22
N TYR A 47 6.44 -1.67 -5.76
CA TYR A 47 6.18 -2.01 -4.38
C TYR A 47 6.97 -3.24 -3.92
N THR A 48 7.01 -4.28 -4.74
CA THR A 48 7.76 -5.50 -4.41
C THR A 48 9.27 -5.26 -4.31
N GLN A 49 9.78 -4.19 -4.90
CA GLN A 49 11.20 -3.83 -4.86
C GLN A 49 11.57 -3.02 -3.62
N LEU A 50 10.61 -2.52 -2.86
CA LEU A 50 10.86 -1.89 -1.57
C LEU A 50 11.27 -2.96 -0.57
N ASP A 51 12.39 -2.78 0.10
CA ASP A 51 12.93 -3.77 1.05
C ASP A 51 11.90 -4.13 2.13
N GLU A 52 11.21 -3.14 2.67
CA GLU A 52 10.22 -3.31 3.72
C GLU A 52 9.00 -4.11 3.26
N SER A 53 8.74 -4.19 1.94
CA SER A 53 7.64 -4.99 1.41
C SER A 53 7.90 -6.50 1.48
N ARG A 54 9.13 -6.91 1.75
CA ARG A 54 9.53 -8.32 1.79
C ARG A 54 9.11 -9.07 0.52
N ASN A 55 9.47 -8.51 -0.63
CA ASN A 55 9.10 -9.01 -1.96
C ASN A 55 7.57 -9.03 -2.20
N GLY A 56 6.86 -8.08 -1.59
CA GLY A 56 5.41 -7.98 -1.69
C GLY A 56 4.64 -8.88 -0.74
N ASN A 57 5.33 -9.56 0.18
CA ASN A 57 4.67 -10.41 1.19
C ASN A 57 4.18 -9.63 2.40
N TYR A 58 4.70 -8.43 2.61
CA TYR A 58 4.19 -7.48 3.59
C TYR A 58 3.42 -6.38 2.86
N ILE A 59 2.16 -6.22 3.21
CA ILE A 59 1.26 -5.28 2.52
C ILE A 59 0.73 -4.27 3.53
N ASN A 60 1.04 -3.00 3.28
CA ASN A 60 0.69 -1.87 4.14
C ASN A 60 0.46 -0.62 3.28
N SER A 61 -0.62 0.12 3.57
CA SER A 61 -0.98 1.29 2.77
C SER A 61 -0.04 2.47 2.94
N ASP A 62 0.57 2.64 4.11
CA ASP A 62 1.56 3.71 4.31
C ASP A 62 2.84 3.42 3.52
N LEU A 63 3.28 2.17 3.50
CA LEU A 63 4.42 1.77 2.67
C LEU A 63 4.09 1.90 1.18
N MET A 64 2.85 1.59 0.78
CA MET A 64 2.42 1.72 -0.62
C MET A 64 2.59 3.14 -1.15
N LYS A 65 2.47 4.16 -0.32
CA LYS A 65 2.70 5.55 -0.74
C LYS A 65 4.09 5.78 -1.30
N MET A 66 5.07 4.99 -0.87
CA MET A 66 6.46 5.12 -1.29
C MET A 66 6.72 4.70 -2.74
N VAL A 67 5.73 4.10 -3.42
CA VAL A 67 5.85 3.80 -4.85
C VAL A 67 5.81 5.05 -5.73
N TYR A 68 5.36 6.17 -5.19
CA TYR A 68 5.39 7.46 -5.88
C TYR A 68 6.72 8.17 -5.55
N PRO A 69 7.61 8.35 -6.54
CA PRO A 69 8.94 8.91 -6.25
C PRO A 69 8.92 10.30 -5.61
N PHE A 70 7.99 11.16 -6.03
CA PHE A 70 7.90 12.51 -5.46
C PHE A 70 7.58 12.47 -3.96
N TYR A 71 6.76 11.51 -3.51
CA TYR A 71 6.41 11.34 -2.12
C TYR A 71 7.60 10.78 -1.32
N ALA A 72 8.29 9.81 -1.89
CA ALA A 72 9.43 9.16 -1.25
C ALA A 72 10.66 10.08 -1.12
N GLU A 73 10.76 11.11 -1.95
CA GLU A 73 11.94 11.96 -2.11
C GLU A 73 12.37 12.65 -0.82
N SER A 74 11.41 13.13 -0.01
CA SER A 74 11.73 13.88 1.20
C SER A 74 10.67 13.74 2.27
N PHE A 75 11.09 13.95 3.52
CA PHE A 75 10.15 14.02 4.64
C PHE A 75 9.13 15.15 4.46
N GLU A 76 9.58 16.29 3.93
CA GLU A 76 8.70 17.42 3.64
C GLU A 76 7.59 17.04 2.68
N ASN A 77 7.91 16.37 1.59
CA ASN A 77 6.91 15.89 0.62
C ASN A 77 5.95 14.88 1.24
N ARG A 78 6.46 13.97 2.07
CA ARG A 78 5.61 12.99 2.76
C ARG A 78 4.61 13.67 3.69
N THR A 79 5.03 14.71 4.39
CA THR A 79 4.12 15.47 5.25
C THR A 79 3.11 16.28 4.44
N LYS A 80 3.58 16.96 3.41
CA LYS A 80 2.77 17.89 2.61
C LYS A 80 1.71 17.17 1.77
N TYR A 81 2.03 16.03 1.19
CA TYR A 81 1.17 15.35 0.22
C TYR A 81 0.50 14.09 0.75
N ASN A 82 0.61 13.82 2.03
CA ASN A 82 0.07 12.62 2.63
C ASN A 82 -1.43 12.41 2.35
N LEU A 83 -2.23 13.45 2.51
CA LEU A 83 -3.68 13.36 2.29
C LEU A 83 -4.03 13.19 0.81
N SER A 84 -3.26 13.82 -0.08
CA SER A 84 -3.51 13.73 -1.53
C SER A 84 -3.30 12.32 -2.07
N ILE A 85 -2.39 11.55 -1.48
CA ILE A 85 -2.02 10.22 -1.94
C ILE A 85 -2.80 9.09 -1.26
N THR A 86 -3.45 9.37 -0.14
CA THR A 86 -4.05 8.35 0.74
C THR A 86 -5.01 7.42 0.01
N ASN A 87 -5.94 7.96 -0.78
CA ASN A 87 -6.97 7.14 -1.43
C ASN A 87 -6.41 6.27 -2.55
N SER A 88 -5.50 6.79 -3.37
CA SER A 88 -4.86 5.98 -4.41
C SER A 88 -3.98 4.88 -3.81
N ALA A 89 -3.25 5.18 -2.74
CA ALA A 89 -2.46 4.18 -2.03
C ALA A 89 -3.33 3.09 -1.41
N ALA A 90 -4.48 3.46 -0.84
CA ALA A 90 -5.41 2.48 -0.27
C ALA A 90 -5.94 1.52 -1.33
N VAL A 91 -6.33 2.01 -2.50
CA VAL A 91 -6.82 1.17 -3.59
C VAL A 91 -5.70 0.28 -4.15
N LEU A 92 -4.50 0.83 -4.32
CA LEU A 92 -3.33 0.02 -4.73
C LEU A 92 -3.02 -1.07 -3.71
N THR A 93 -3.13 -0.78 -2.44
CA THR A 93 -2.90 -1.77 -1.36
C THR A 93 -3.90 -2.91 -1.44
N ASN A 94 -5.17 -2.59 -1.63
CA ASN A 94 -6.21 -3.60 -1.79
C ASN A 94 -5.99 -4.44 -3.05
N GLU A 95 -5.57 -3.83 -4.13
CA GLU A 95 -5.25 -4.54 -5.37
C GLU A 95 -4.01 -5.44 -5.20
N ALA A 96 -2.99 -4.98 -4.51
CA ALA A 96 -1.82 -5.79 -4.17
C ALA A 96 -2.22 -7.02 -3.37
N PHE A 97 -3.08 -6.86 -2.38
CA PHE A 97 -3.60 -7.97 -1.58
C PHE A 97 -4.41 -8.95 -2.43
N ARG A 98 -5.33 -8.44 -3.25
CA ARG A 98 -6.16 -9.28 -4.13
C ARG A 98 -5.31 -10.13 -5.07
N ARG A 99 -4.24 -9.56 -5.62
CA ARG A 99 -3.31 -10.29 -6.49
C ARG A 99 -2.46 -11.29 -5.72
N ALA A 100 -2.01 -10.90 -4.53
CA ALA A 100 -1.17 -11.77 -3.69
C ALA A 100 -1.89 -13.06 -3.28
N ILE A 101 -3.16 -12.98 -2.90
CA ILE A 101 -3.92 -14.17 -2.49
C ILE A 101 -4.24 -15.12 -3.65
N GLN A 102 -4.07 -14.67 -4.89
CA GLN A 102 -4.25 -15.53 -6.08
C GLN A 102 -2.98 -16.27 -6.47
N ARG A 103 -1.85 -15.97 -5.83
CA ARG A 103 -0.59 -16.67 -6.11
C ARG A 103 -0.66 -18.10 -5.59
N PRO A 104 -0.22 -19.10 -6.40
CA PRO A 104 -0.26 -20.50 -5.98
C PRO A 104 0.58 -20.83 -4.75
N ASP A 105 1.62 -20.02 -4.48
CA ASP A 105 2.52 -20.21 -3.34
C ASP A 105 1.94 -19.69 -2.02
N VAL A 106 0.89 -18.86 -2.05
CA VAL A 106 0.30 -18.27 -0.85
C VAL A 106 -0.72 -19.23 -0.24
N GLN A 107 -0.43 -19.69 0.98
CA GLN A 107 -1.27 -20.65 1.70
C GLN A 107 -2.00 -20.03 2.89
N ARG A 108 -1.53 -18.86 3.37
CA ARG A 108 -2.15 -18.20 4.52
C ARG A 108 -1.96 -16.69 4.47
N CYS A 109 -2.88 -15.99 5.14
CA CYS A 109 -2.79 -14.56 5.35
C CYS A 109 -2.77 -14.28 6.85
N VAL A 110 -1.87 -13.41 7.26
CA VAL A 110 -1.78 -12.92 8.63
C VAL A 110 -2.22 -11.45 8.63
N PHE A 111 -3.23 -11.13 9.41
CA PHE A 111 -3.72 -9.77 9.54
C PHE A 111 -3.23 -9.17 10.85
N ILE A 112 -2.56 -8.02 10.76
CA ILE A 112 -2.14 -7.25 11.91
C ILE A 112 -2.91 -5.94 11.89
N VAL A 113 -3.82 -5.78 12.84
CA VAL A 113 -4.73 -4.64 12.89
C VAL A 113 -4.68 -3.99 14.27
N GLY A 114 -4.89 -2.69 14.30
CA GLY A 114 -4.88 -1.93 15.54
C GLY A 114 -4.87 -0.44 15.25
N PRO A 115 -4.99 0.40 16.29
CA PRO A 115 -4.97 1.85 16.12
C PRO A 115 -3.57 2.35 15.72
N TYR A 116 -3.51 3.58 15.22
CA TYR A 116 -2.24 4.26 14.98
C TYR A 116 -1.43 4.35 16.29
N GLY A 117 -0.12 4.15 16.18
CA GLY A 117 0.79 4.22 17.33
C GLY A 117 0.81 2.97 18.20
N ALA A 118 0.12 1.89 17.83
CA ALA A 118 0.11 0.64 18.60
C ALA A 118 1.36 -0.23 18.38
N GLY A 119 2.31 0.20 17.51
CA GLY A 119 3.52 -0.56 17.25
C GLY A 119 3.36 -1.66 16.20
N LYS A 120 2.32 -1.61 15.36
CA LYS A 120 2.04 -2.63 14.36
C LYS A 120 3.20 -2.87 13.38
N SER A 121 3.76 -1.80 12.82
CA SER A 121 4.85 -1.91 11.84
C SER A 121 6.10 -2.51 12.46
N TYR A 122 6.43 -2.13 13.68
CA TYR A 122 7.52 -2.73 14.43
C TYR A 122 7.29 -4.23 14.65
N PHE A 123 6.09 -4.61 15.04
CA PHE A 123 5.72 -6.01 15.25
C PHE A 123 5.79 -6.80 13.94
N SER A 124 5.23 -6.25 12.85
CA SER A 124 5.25 -6.89 11.53
C SER A 124 6.67 -7.14 11.03
N GLN A 125 7.54 -6.15 11.11
CA GLN A 125 8.94 -6.30 10.71
C GLN A 125 9.67 -7.29 11.61
N SER A 126 9.38 -7.28 12.92
CA SER A 126 9.94 -8.26 13.85
C SER A 126 9.57 -9.71 13.49
N LEU A 127 8.35 -9.94 13.04
CA LEU A 127 7.92 -11.28 12.59
C LEU A 127 8.79 -11.78 11.45
N PHE A 128 9.07 -10.95 10.46
CA PHE A 128 9.94 -11.34 9.33
C PHE A 128 11.39 -11.57 9.76
N GLU A 129 11.90 -10.75 10.68
CA GLU A 129 13.27 -10.86 11.18
C GLU A 129 13.48 -12.06 12.09
N ARG A 130 12.44 -12.49 12.82
CA ARG A 130 12.49 -13.60 13.78
C ARG A 130 11.96 -14.91 13.22
N GLU A 131 11.81 -15.01 11.92
CA GLU A 131 11.28 -16.23 11.32
C GLU A 131 12.28 -17.38 11.47
N GLU A 132 12.12 -18.18 12.55
CA GLU A 132 13.03 -19.28 12.88
C GLU A 132 12.59 -20.62 12.28
N HIS A 133 11.31 -20.79 11.97
CA HIS A 133 10.75 -22.09 11.57
C HIS A 133 9.88 -22.02 10.31
N GLY A 134 10.09 -21.03 9.47
CA GLY A 134 9.28 -20.86 8.26
C GLY A 134 7.81 -20.55 8.56
N MET A 135 7.51 -19.94 9.70
CA MET A 135 6.15 -19.58 10.08
C MET A 135 5.46 -18.66 9.09
N LEU A 136 6.24 -17.81 8.43
CA LEU A 136 5.74 -16.90 7.39
C LEU A 136 5.97 -17.45 5.98
N ALA A 137 6.52 -18.65 5.84
CA ALA A 137 6.65 -19.28 4.54
C ALA A 137 5.28 -19.40 3.88
N ASN A 138 5.18 -19.00 2.63
CA ASN A 138 3.92 -19.01 1.88
C ASN A 138 2.80 -18.16 2.50
N SER A 139 3.18 -17.12 3.25
CA SER A 139 2.22 -16.24 3.93
C SER A 139 2.31 -14.81 3.41
N ILE A 140 1.17 -14.13 3.40
CA ILE A 140 1.07 -12.69 3.23
C ILE A 140 0.75 -12.10 4.60
N VAL A 141 1.45 -11.04 4.96
CA VAL A 141 1.15 -10.24 6.17
C VAL A 141 0.51 -8.94 5.71
N TYR A 142 -0.74 -8.74 6.06
CA TYR A 142 -1.48 -7.50 5.79
C TYR A 142 -1.60 -6.69 7.07
N GLU A 143 -1.07 -5.47 7.06
CA GLU A 143 -1.18 -4.54 8.18
C GLU A 143 -2.15 -3.44 7.86
N GLY A 144 -3.15 -3.27 8.70
CA GLY A 144 -4.16 -2.23 8.57
C GLY A 144 -4.39 -1.47 9.87
N SER A 145 -4.80 -0.21 9.74
CA SER A 145 -5.24 0.58 10.88
C SER A 145 -6.76 0.50 11.01
N ILE A 146 -7.23 0.27 12.23
CA ILE A 146 -8.65 0.39 12.54
C ILE A 146 -8.93 1.86 12.80
N THR A 147 -9.71 2.46 11.92
CA THR A 147 -10.29 3.79 12.19
C THR A 147 -11.67 3.54 12.77
N PRO A 148 -11.96 4.02 13.98
CA PRO A 148 -13.33 3.92 14.50
C PRO A 148 -14.30 4.53 13.50
N PRO A 149 -15.45 3.90 13.27
CA PRO A 149 -16.46 4.54 12.43
C PRO A 149 -16.82 5.89 13.03
N ALA A 150 -16.93 6.89 12.17
CA ALA A 150 -17.45 8.19 12.57
C ALA A 150 -18.91 8.01 12.93
N PHE A 151 -19.23 8.15 14.19
CA PHE A 151 -20.59 8.13 14.67
C PHE A 151 -21.19 9.52 14.58
#